data_fadc5309d19fe924ee88cf1845efa72a
#
_entry.id   fadc5309d19fe924ee88cf1845efa72a
#
_cell.length_a   1.000
_cell.length_b   1.000
_cell.length_c   1.000
_cell.angle_alpha   90.00
_cell.angle_beta   90.00
_cell.angle_gamma   90.00
#
_symmetry.space_group_name_H-M   'P 1'
#
loop_
_entity.id
_entity.type
_entity.pdbx_description
1 polymer ?
#
loop_
_entity_poly.entity_id
_entity_poly.type
_entity_poly.pdbx_seq_one_letter_code
_entity_poly.pdbx_strand_id
1 'polypeptide(L)'
;MKFFITILLIACLSFFAGAQEASPEMVFVQGGKFKMGSNLGVKDEQPVHEVILDDFYIGKYEITQEQWKWIMTDDTNKRFFEGCGICPVERVNWYNVMEFIEKLNQKTGLSYRLPTEAEWEYAAKGGALSKGYKYSGSNSIDSVAWKDGNSGGTVHPVGRKKPNELGIHDMTGNVFEWCSDWYSPTWYQFSEKENPRGPYEGTFRVMRGGSWFHDNTGLRVTARESGNPAFRYGYVGFRLCRSAKHE
;
A
#
# COMPACT_ATOMS: atom_id res chain seq x y z
N MET A 1 -2.70 -63.62 -23.06
CA MET A 1 -3.35 -63.27 -21.79
C MET A 1 -2.32 -62.57 -20.91
N LYS A 2 -2.24 -61.24 -21.00
CA LYS A 2 -1.52 -60.37 -20.06
C LYS A 2 -2.32 -59.07 -19.93
N PHE A 3 -3.01 -58.94 -18.80
CA PHE A 3 -3.67 -57.75 -18.33
C PHE A 3 -2.76 -57.00 -17.37
N PHE A 4 -2.66 -55.67 -17.57
CA PHE A 4 -2.80 -54.61 -16.67
C PHE A 4 -1.79 -54.24 -15.73
N ILE A 5 -1.46 -53.06 -15.46
CA ILE A 5 -2.23 -52.05 -14.71
C ILE A 5 -1.74 -50.64 -15.06
N THR A 6 -2.66 -49.79 -15.46
CA THR A 6 -2.41 -48.36 -15.53
C THR A 6 -3.60 -47.72 -14.80
N ILE A 7 -3.42 -47.29 -13.59
CA ILE A 7 -4.24 -46.26 -12.91
C ILE A 7 -3.53 -45.90 -11.62
N LEU A 8 -3.13 -44.68 -11.48
CA LEU A 8 -3.24 -43.80 -10.33
C LEU A 8 -2.09 -42.77 -10.30
N LEU A 9 -2.30 -41.67 -10.99
CA LEU A 9 -1.53 -40.45 -10.74
C LEU A 9 -2.34 -39.23 -11.22
N ILE A 10 -3.52 -39.03 -10.64
CA ILE A 10 -4.27 -37.77 -10.78
C ILE A 10 -4.95 -37.51 -9.44
N ALA A 11 -4.27 -36.95 -8.48
CA ALA A 11 -4.91 -36.42 -7.26
C ALA A 11 -4.01 -35.50 -6.42
N CYS A 12 -3.06 -34.78 -6.98
CA CYS A 12 -2.24 -33.85 -6.19
C CYS A 12 -2.14 -32.42 -6.73
N LEU A 13 -2.89 -32.05 -7.76
CA LEU A 13 -2.78 -30.71 -8.38
C LEU A 13 -3.85 -29.71 -7.97
N SER A 14 -4.84 -30.10 -7.18
CA SER A 14 -5.99 -29.22 -6.88
C SER A 14 -5.84 -28.35 -5.62
N PHE A 15 -4.81 -28.55 -4.82
CA PHE A 15 -4.67 -27.81 -3.54
C PHE A 15 -3.81 -26.54 -3.62
N PHE A 16 -3.06 -26.32 -4.70
CA PHE A 16 -2.21 -25.16 -4.84
C PHE A 16 -2.88 -23.95 -5.52
N ALA A 17 -3.96 -24.14 -6.26
CA ALA A 17 -4.61 -23.06 -7.01
C ALA A 17 -5.30 -22.03 -6.09
N GLY A 18 -5.91 -22.46 -4.98
CA GLY A 18 -6.63 -21.54 -4.09
C GLY A 18 -5.74 -20.63 -3.23
N ALA A 19 -4.50 -21.07 -2.94
CA ALA A 19 -3.57 -20.27 -2.14
C ALA A 19 -2.88 -19.16 -2.96
N GLN A 20 -2.78 -19.33 -4.27
CA GLN A 20 -2.11 -18.38 -5.15
C GLN A 20 -3.01 -17.19 -5.52
N GLU A 21 -4.33 -17.35 -5.56
CA GLU A 21 -5.27 -16.25 -5.84
C GLU A 21 -5.41 -15.25 -4.69
N ALA A 22 -5.15 -15.66 -3.45
CA ALA A 22 -5.22 -14.77 -2.28
C ALA A 22 -3.91 -14.04 -1.97
N SER A 23 -2.78 -14.45 -2.57
CA SER A 23 -1.49 -13.81 -2.33
C SER A 23 -1.46 -12.40 -2.92
N PRO A 24 -0.90 -11.40 -2.20
CA PRO A 24 -0.78 -10.04 -2.71
C PRO A 24 0.07 -9.97 -3.98
N GLU A 25 -0.45 -9.35 -5.04
CA GLU A 25 0.31 -9.09 -6.26
C GLU A 25 1.31 -7.95 -6.01
N MET A 26 2.59 -8.21 -6.30
CA MET A 26 3.67 -7.28 -6.03
C MET A 26 4.30 -6.77 -7.34
N VAL A 27 4.62 -5.48 -7.37
CA VAL A 27 5.34 -4.82 -8.47
C VAL A 27 6.77 -4.58 -8.05
N PHE A 28 7.73 -4.97 -8.90
CA PHE A 28 9.14 -4.61 -8.72
C PHE A 28 9.32 -3.11 -9.01
N VAL A 29 9.97 -2.41 -8.11
CA VAL A 29 10.32 -1.00 -8.24
C VAL A 29 11.84 -0.92 -8.21
N GLN A 30 12.42 -0.59 -9.36
CA GLN A 30 13.85 -0.28 -9.43
C GLN A 30 14.13 0.94 -8.56
N GLY A 31 15.02 0.81 -7.60
CA GLY A 31 15.47 1.88 -6.75
C GLY A 31 16.14 3.01 -7.52
N GLY A 32 16.45 4.07 -6.84
CA GLY A 32 17.09 5.21 -7.48
C GLY A 32 16.94 6.48 -6.66
N LYS A 33 17.36 7.58 -7.28
CA LYS A 33 17.36 8.91 -6.70
C LYS A 33 16.13 9.67 -7.10
N PHE A 34 15.47 10.34 -6.13
CA PHE A 34 14.35 11.22 -6.42
C PHE A 34 14.29 12.42 -5.47
N LYS A 35 13.45 13.38 -5.79
CA LYS A 35 13.12 14.52 -4.94
C LYS A 35 11.83 14.22 -4.18
N MET A 36 11.95 14.01 -2.86
CA MET A 36 10.85 13.81 -1.94
C MET A 36 10.30 15.14 -1.43
N GLY A 37 8.98 15.20 -1.27
CA GLY A 37 8.29 16.40 -0.82
C GLY A 37 7.86 17.36 -1.93
N SER A 38 7.39 18.55 -1.53
CA SER A 38 6.90 19.59 -2.43
C SER A 38 7.04 20.98 -1.82
N ASN A 39 7.52 21.96 -2.62
CA ASN A 39 7.50 23.38 -2.22
C ASN A 39 6.14 24.05 -2.49
N LEU A 40 5.23 23.35 -3.18
CA LEU A 40 3.87 23.82 -3.50
C LEU A 40 2.81 23.25 -2.55
N GLY A 41 3.21 22.35 -1.65
CA GLY A 41 2.38 21.74 -0.64
C GLY A 41 2.34 22.50 0.68
N VAL A 42 1.86 21.84 1.72
CA VAL A 42 1.87 22.38 3.09
C VAL A 42 3.27 22.25 3.72
N LYS A 43 3.46 22.87 4.87
CA LYS A 43 4.80 22.99 5.49
C LYS A 43 5.50 21.68 5.80
N ASP A 44 4.74 20.64 6.12
CA ASP A 44 5.30 19.33 6.45
C ASP A 44 5.77 18.52 5.22
N GLU A 45 5.43 18.98 4.01
CA GLU A 45 5.99 18.48 2.76
C GLU A 45 7.36 19.09 2.43
N GLN A 46 7.87 20.00 3.28
CA GLN A 46 9.08 20.81 3.04
C GLN A 46 10.18 20.51 4.08
N PRO A 47 11.44 20.69 3.66
CA PRO A 47 11.92 21.06 2.33
C PRO A 47 11.85 19.89 1.35
N VAL A 48 11.80 20.19 0.05
CA VAL A 48 12.11 19.19 -0.97
C VAL A 48 13.56 18.76 -0.79
N HIS A 49 13.79 17.46 -0.64
CA HIS A 49 15.11 16.90 -0.40
C HIS A 49 15.39 15.69 -1.28
N GLU A 50 16.65 15.34 -1.44
CA GLU A 50 17.07 14.20 -2.25
C GLU A 50 17.08 12.94 -1.41
N VAL A 51 16.41 11.89 -1.91
CA VAL A 51 16.37 10.55 -1.32
C VAL A 51 16.88 9.54 -2.36
N ILE A 52 17.61 8.53 -1.88
CA ILE A 52 18.09 7.38 -2.65
C ILE A 52 17.48 6.13 -2.02
N LEU A 53 16.83 5.31 -2.84
CA LEU A 53 16.22 4.06 -2.40
C LEU A 53 16.89 2.87 -3.10
N ASP A 54 17.03 1.78 -2.38
CA ASP A 54 17.34 0.47 -2.93
C ASP A 54 16.13 -0.07 -3.71
N ASP A 55 16.35 -1.16 -4.46
CA ASP A 55 15.28 -1.90 -5.15
C ASP A 55 14.32 -2.54 -4.11
N PHE A 56 13.03 -2.51 -4.41
CA PHE A 56 12.02 -3.11 -3.56
C PHE A 56 10.82 -3.62 -4.37
N TYR A 57 9.96 -4.40 -3.72
CA TYR A 57 8.64 -4.74 -4.24
C TYR A 57 7.58 -4.01 -3.43
N ILE A 58 6.52 -3.53 -4.09
CA ILE A 58 5.36 -2.91 -3.44
C ILE A 58 4.07 -3.54 -3.97
N GLY A 59 3.04 -3.61 -3.13
CA GLY A 59 1.73 -4.12 -3.53
C GLY A 59 1.16 -3.34 -4.71
N LYS A 60 0.75 -4.05 -5.75
CA LYS A 60 0.06 -3.45 -6.91
C LYS A 60 -1.22 -2.76 -6.50
N TYR A 61 -1.87 -3.30 -5.48
CA TYR A 61 -3.12 -2.83 -4.89
C TYR A 61 -2.98 -2.66 -3.38
N GLU A 62 -3.94 -1.98 -2.79
CA GLU A 62 -4.22 -2.04 -1.36
C GLU A 62 -4.58 -3.47 -0.96
N ILE A 63 -4.33 -3.88 0.29
CA ILE A 63 -4.78 -5.19 0.79
C ILE A 63 -6.31 -5.22 0.84
N THR A 64 -6.87 -6.26 0.22
CA THR A 64 -8.33 -6.43 0.11
C THR A 64 -8.93 -7.09 1.37
N GLN A 65 -10.26 -6.95 1.53
CA GLN A 65 -11.00 -7.61 2.61
C GLN A 65 -10.90 -9.13 2.54
N GLU A 66 -10.81 -9.72 1.35
CA GLU A 66 -10.64 -11.16 1.15
C GLU A 66 -9.24 -11.61 1.57
N GLN A 67 -8.18 -10.88 1.17
CA GLN A 67 -6.82 -11.15 1.61
C GLN A 67 -6.68 -11.00 3.13
N TRP A 68 -7.32 -10.00 3.70
CA TRP A 68 -7.36 -9.84 5.14
C TRP A 68 -7.98 -11.05 5.84
N LYS A 69 -9.15 -11.51 5.41
CA LYS A 69 -9.84 -12.69 5.96
C LYS A 69 -9.04 -13.98 5.81
N TRP A 70 -8.29 -14.12 4.72
CA TRP A 70 -7.43 -15.27 4.49
C TRP A 70 -6.32 -15.44 5.54
N ILE A 71 -5.89 -14.33 6.16
CA ILE A 71 -4.83 -14.29 7.17
C ILE A 71 -5.41 -14.14 8.58
N MET A 72 -6.37 -13.23 8.75
CA MET A 72 -6.94 -12.86 10.06
C MET A 72 -8.27 -13.58 10.28
N THR A 73 -8.21 -14.90 10.45
CA THR A 73 -9.39 -15.79 10.54
C THR A 73 -10.28 -15.49 11.75
N ASP A 74 -9.70 -14.98 12.83
CA ASP A 74 -10.40 -14.68 14.09
C ASP A 74 -10.74 -13.19 14.25
N ASP A 75 -10.64 -12.41 13.16
CA ASP A 75 -10.94 -10.98 13.21
C ASP A 75 -12.44 -10.73 13.36
N THR A 76 -12.83 -10.27 14.54
CA THR A 76 -14.21 -9.87 14.86
C THR A 76 -14.50 -8.39 14.57
N ASN A 77 -13.53 -7.63 14.05
CA ASN A 77 -13.71 -6.21 13.77
C ASN A 77 -14.61 -6.01 12.55
N LYS A 78 -15.73 -5.37 12.79
CA LYS A 78 -16.61 -4.95 11.69
C LYS A 78 -15.93 -3.89 10.84
N ARG A 79 -15.97 -4.08 9.53
CA ARG A 79 -15.58 -3.07 8.55
C ARG A 79 -16.66 -1.97 8.51
N PHE A 80 -16.28 -0.79 8.03
CA PHE A 80 -17.26 0.26 7.76
C PHE A 80 -18.06 -0.11 6.49
N PHE A 81 -17.37 -0.70 5.50
CA PHE A 81 -17.95 -1.20 4.26
C PHE A 81 -17.76 -2.72 4.16
N GLU A 82 -18.82 -3.48 4.44
CA GLU A 82 -18.79 -4.95 4.40
C GLU A 82 -19.30 -5.50 3.07
N GLY A 83 -18.94 -6.75 2.76
CA GLY A 83 -19.50 -7.49 1.63
C GLY A 83 -18.81 -7.31 0.28
N CYS A 84 -17.72 -6.57 0.23
CA CYS A 84 -16.91 -6.42 -0.99
C CYS A 84 -15.54 -7.08 -0.80
N GLY A 85 -15.41 -8.35 -1.13
CA GLY A 85 -14.15 -9.11 -0.97
C GLY A 85 -12.93 -8.44 -1.61
N ILE A 86 -13.11 -7.84 -2.78
CA ILE A 86 -12.07 -7.17 -3.58
C ILE A 86 -11.94 -5.65 -3.31
N CYS A 87 -12.68 -5.10 -2.35
CA CYS A 87 -12.46 -3.75 -1.85
C CYS A 87 -11.31 -3.74 -0.85
N PRO A 88 -10.62 -2.59 -0.64
CA PRO A 88 -9.57 -2.52 0.36
C PRO A 88 -10.13 -2.82 1.76
N VAL A 89 -9.30 -3.43 2.59
CA VAL A 89 -9.59 -3.51 4.01
C VAL A 89 -9.46 -2.14 4.64
N GLU A 90 -10.42 -1.75 5.47
CA GLU A 90 -10.40 -0.52 6.25
C GLU A 90 -10.76 -0.79 7.71
N ARG A 91 -10.78 0.22 8.58
CA ARG A 91 -10.94 0.08 10.04
C ARG A 91 -9.92 -0.86 10.67
N VAL A 92 -8.70 -0.82 10.17
CA VAL A 92 -7.53 -1.49 10.72
C VAL A 92 -6.61 -0.45 11.32
N ASN A 93 -6.21 -0.63 12.57
CA ASN A 93 -5.20 0.21 13.18
C ASN A 93 -3.80 -0.31 12.82
N TRP A 94 -2.76 0.46 13.07
CA TRP A 94 -1.41 0.12 12.68
C TRP A 94 -0.92 -1.21 13.31
N TYR A 95 -1.30 -1.49 14.55
CA TYR A 95 -0.94 -2.73 15.24
C TYR A 95 -1.64 -3.95 14.63
N ASN A 96 -2.91 -3.82 14.20
CA ASN A 96 -3.59 -4.89 13.48
C ASN A 96 -2.90 -5.20 12.14
N VAL A 97 -2.38 -4.17 11.47
CA VAL A 97 -1.61 -4.35 10.23
C VAL A 97 -0.30 -5.08 10.50
N MET A 98 0.40 -4.75 11.59
CA MET A 98 1.64 -5.47 11.96
C MET A 98 1.37 -6.94 12.30
N GLU A 99 0.28 -7.24 13.01
CA GLU A 99 -0.16 -8.62 13.26
C GLU A 99 -0.48 -9.38 11.97
N PHE A 100 -1.20 -8.73 11.04
CA PHE A 100 -1.48 -9.31 9.72
C PHE A 100 -0.18 -9.65 8.98
N ILE A 101 0.79 -8.73 8.96
CA ILE A 101 2.08 -8.91 8.28
C ILE A 101 2.86 -10.07 8.92
N GLU A 102 2.90 -10.15 10.23
CA GLU A 102 3.55 -11.25 10.93
C GLU A 102 2.95 -12.62 10.54
N LYS A 103 1.62 -12.75 10.60
CA LYS A 103 0.90 -13.97 10.21
C LYS A 103 1.08 -14.30 8.72
N LEU A 104 1.08 -13.30 7.85
CA LEU A 104 1.33 -13.48 6.42
C LEU A 104 2.75 -14.01 6.18
N ASN A 105 3.75 -13.43 6.83
CA ASN A 105 5.14 -13.86 6.73
C ASN A 105 5.33 -15.30 7.22
N GLN A 106 4.73 -15.67 8.34
CA GLN A 106 4.71 -17.04 8.84
C GLN A 106 4.07 -18.01 7.84
N LYS A 107 2.97 -17.59 7.19
CA LYS A 107 2.24 -18.44 6.24
C LYS A 107 2.96 -18.60 4.90
N THR A 108 3.64 -17.56 4.43
CA THR A 108 4.25 -17.54 3.09
C THR A 108 5.75 -17.82 3.08
N GLY A 109 6.44 -17.65 4.22
CA GLY A 109 7.89 -17.72 4.31
C GLY A 109 8.59 -16.49 3.68
N LEU A 110 7.86 -15.41 3.38
CA LEU A 110 8.39 -14.19 2.81
C LEU A 110 8.49 -13.08 3.86
N SER A 111 9.29 -12.02 3.58
CA SER A 111 9.53 -10.91 4.50
C SER A 111 8.75 -9.65 4.07
N TYR A 112 7.42 -9.71 4.14
CA TYR A 112 6.57 -8.54 3.92
C TYR A 112 6.68 -7.55 5.08
N ARG A 113 6.47 -6.28 4.77
CA ARG A 113 6.43 -5.17 5.70
C ARG A 113 5.54 -4.05 5.16
N LEU A 114 5.30 -3.01 5.94
CA LEU A 114 4.79 -1.75 5.40
C LEU A 114 5.87 -1.06 4.55
N PRO A 115 5.49 -0.26 3.55
CA PRO A 115 6.41 0.66 2.88
C PRO A 115 6.90 1.72 3.88
N THR A 116 8.12 2.22 3.71
CA THR A 116 8.50 3.50 4.28
C THR A 116 7.77 4.62 3.56
N GLU A 117 7.66 5.79 4.19
CA GLU A 117 7.04 6.95 3.56
C GLU A 117 7.74 7.33 2.24
N ALA A 118 9.07 7.19 2.21
CA ALA A 118 9.86 7.48 1.01
C ALA A 118 9.64 6.45 -0.11
N GLU A 119 9.56 5.17 0.21
CA GLU A 119 9.23 4.12 -0.78
C GLU A 119 7.82 4.33 -1.35
N TRP A 120 6.87 4.68 -0.47
CA TRP A 120 5.51 4.97 -0.88
C TRP A 120 5.46 6.15 -1.87
N GLU A 121 6.10 7.30 -1.53
CA GLU A 121 6.09 8.49 -2.39
C GLU A 121 6.83 8.24 -3.71
N TYR A 122 7.95 7.53 -3.69
CA TYR A 122 8.70 7.17 -4.89
C TYR A 122 7.85 6.32 -5.84
N ALA A 123 7.21 5.28 -5.31
CA ALA A 123 6.32 4.42 -6.07
C ALA A 123 5.10 5.19 -6.62
N ALA A 124 4.48 6.05 -5.81
CA ALA A 124 3.34 6.89 -6.21
C ALA A 124 3.68 7.87 -7.31
N LYS A 125 4.91 8.40 -7.32
CA LYS A 125 5.44 9.26 -8.38
C LYS A 125 5.78 8.52 -9.68
N GLY A 126 5.73 7.18 -9.70
CA GLY A 126 6.08 6.36 -10.87
C GLY A 126 7.54 5.90 -10.91
N GLY A 127 8.27 5.99 -9.78
CA GLY A 127 9.67 5.54 -9.68
C GLY A 127 10.57 6.21 -10.70
N ALA A 128 11.45 5.42 -11.31
CA ALA A 128 12.34 5.87 -12.40
C ALA A 128 11.59 6.27 -13.69
N LEU A 129 10.31 5.89 -13.83
CA LEU A 129 9.46 6.21 -14.98
C LEU A 129 8.60 7.46 -14.76
N SER A 130 8.80 8.18 -13.66
CA SER A 130 8.02 9.33 -13.24
C SER A 130 7.87 10.39 -14.34
N LYS A 131 6.63 10.84 -14.55
CA LYS A 131 6.31 11.95 -15.46
C LYS A 131 6.02 13.25 -14.73
N GLY A 132 6.24 13.30 -13.42
CA GLY A 132 6.04 14.49 -12.59
C GLY A 132 4.57 14.87 -12.42
N TYR A 133 3.66 13.92 -12.47
CA TYR A 133 2.24 14.19 -12.25
C TYR A 133 1.92 14.56 -10.81
N LYS A 134 0.88 15.38 -10.64
CA LYS A 134 0.38 15.82 -9.34
C LYS A 134 -0.24 14.68 -8.54
N TYR A 135 -0.91 13.76 -9.22
CA TYR A 135 -1.55 12.56 -8.70
C TYR A 135 -0.87 11.32 -9.29
N SER A 136 -0.98 10.18 -8.66
CA SER A 136 -0.32 8.96 -9.13
C SER A 136 -0.85 8.55 -10.51
N GLY A 137 -0.02 8.69 -11.55
CA GLY A 137 -0.32 8.34 -12.94
C GLY A 137 -1.05 9.41 -13.76
N SER A 138 -1.45 10.58 -13.20
CA SER A 138 -2.14 11.62 -13.98
C SER A 138 -2.17 12.99 -13.30
N ASN A 139 -2.37 14.06 -14.10
CA ASN A 139 -2.82 15.36 -13.59
C ASN A 139 -4.36 15.47 -13.52
N SER A 140 -5.10 14.55 -14.11
CA SER A 140 -6.55 14.44 -14.01
C SER A 140 -6.94 13.50 -12.89
N ILE A 141 -7.34 14.03 -11.73
CA ILE A 141 -7.61 13.26 -10.52
C ILE A 141 -8.70 12.22 -10.71
N ASP A 142 -9.78 12.53 -11.43
CA ASP A 142 -10.91 11.63 -11.60
C ASP A 142 -10.58 10.36 -12.40
N SER A 143 -9.48 10.40 -13.15
CA SER A 143 -9.00 9.24 -13.91
C SER A 143 -8.26 8.21 -13.05
N VAL A 144 -7.72 8.63 -11.89
CA VAL A 144 -6.81 7.83 -11.05
C VAL A 144 -7.27 7.65 -9.61
N ALA A 145 -8.33 8.39 -9.18
CA ALA A 145 -8.73 8.43 -7.77
C ALA A 145 -10.22 8.17 -7.55
N TRP A 146 -10.54 7.43 -6.51
CA TRP A 146 -11.82 7.46 -5.82
C TRP A 146 -11.71 8.44 -4.65
N LYS A 147 -12.52 9.50 -4.65
CA LYS A 147 -12.45 10.63 -3.74
C LYS A 147 -13.82 11.22 -3.43
N ASP A 148 -13.89 12.19 -2.54
CA ASP A 148 -15.11 12.98 -2.37
C ASP A 148 -15.58 13.56 -3.72
N GLY A 149 -16.86 13.45 -3.96
CA GLY A 149 -17.51 13.86 -5.20
C GLY A 149 -17.57 12.81 -6.32
N ASN A 150 -16.80 11.68 -6.25
CA ASN A 150 -16.92 10.60 -7.23
C ASN A 150 -16.95 9.18 -6.63
N SER A 151 -16.71 9.03 -5.33
CA SER A 151 -16.74 7.74 -4.63
C SER A 151 -18.14 7.30 -4.22
N GLY A 152 -19.13 8.20 -4.23
CA GLY A 152 -20.46 7.92 -3.67
C GLY A 152 -20.44 7.68 -2.14
N GLY A 153 -19.40 8.15 -1.43
CA GLY A 153 -19.25 8.01 0.00
C GLY A 153 -18.82 6.61 0.47
N THR A 154 -18.15 5.84 -0.39
CA THR A 154 -17.73 4.46 -0.11
C THR A 154 -16.37 4.12 -0.69
N VAL A 155 -15.75 3.04 -0.20
CA VAL A 155 -14.60 2.40 -0.84
C VAL A 155 -15.03 1.68 -2.12
N HIS A 156 -14.11 1.50 -3.03
CA HIS A 156 -14.34 0.80 -4.30
C HIS A 156 -13.40 -0.40 -4.45
N PRO A 157 -13.79 -1.41 -5.28
CA PRO A 157 -12.89 -2.49 -5.68
C PRO A 157 -11.56 -1.94 -6.17
N VAL A 158 -10.46 -2.53 -5.69
CA VAL A 158 -9.11 -2.11 -6.09
C VAL A 158 -8.89 -2.23 -7.59
N GLY A 159 -8.03 -1.38 -8.16
CA GLY A 159 -7.67 -1.45 -9.58
C GLY A 159 -8.70 -0.94 -10.57
N ARG A 160 -9.74 -0.21 -10.15
CA ARG A 160 -10.78 0.29 -11.05
C ARG A 160 -10.47 1.64 -11.69
N LYS A 161 -9.51 2.36 -11.15
CA LYS A 161 -8.96 3.58 -11.75
C LYS A 161 -7.66 3.26 -12.50
N LYS A 162 -7.18 4.20 -13.32
CA LYS A 162 -5.94 4.00 -14.10
C LYS A 162 -4.74 3.87 -13.16
N PRO A 163 -3.80 2.96 -13.46
CA PRO A 163 -2.56 2.83 -12.70
C PRO A 163 -1.59 3.98 -13.03
N ASN A 164 -0.53 4.07 -12.24
CA ASN A 164 0.61 4.90 -12.57
C ASN A 164 1.58 4.20 -13.56
N GLU A 165 2.72 4.83 -13.81
CA GLU A 165 3.72 4.38 -14.78
C GLU A 165 4.34 3.01 -14.47
N LEU A 166 4.27 2.59 -13.20
CA LEU A 166 4.73 1.27 -12.73
C LEU A 166 3.63 0.21 -12.76
N GLY A 167 2.41 0.55 -13.16
CA GLY A 167 1.26 -0.34 -13.10
C GLY A 167 0.64 -0.49 -11.70
N ILE A 168 0.95 0.42 -10.77
CA ILE A 168 0.42 0.43 -9.40
C ILE A 168 -0.86 1.25 -9.38
N HIS A 169 -1.90 0.72 -8.76
CA HIS A 169 -3.22 1.33 -8.66
C HIS A 169 -3.48 1.97 -7.30
N ASP A 170 -4.43 2.88 -7.26
CA ASP A 170 -5.08 3.44 -6.07
C ASP A 170 -4.09 4.14 -5.09
N MET A 171 -2.89 4.54 -5.58
CA MET A 171 -1.95 5.36 -4.80
C MET A 171 -2.46 6.81 -4.63
N THR A 172 -3.65 7.11 -5.13
CA THR A 172 -4.38 8.36 -4.97
C THR A 172 -5.84 8.03 -4.73
N GLY A 173 -6.38 8.34 -3.55
CA GLY A 173 -7.77 8.07 -3.15
C GLY A 173 -8.01 6.64 -2.68
N ASN A 174 -9.24 6.19 -2.70
CA ASN A 174 -9.79 4.97 -2.16
C ASN A 174 -9.62 4.89 -0.64
N VAL A 175 -8.49 4.42 -0.10
CA VAL A 175 -8.17 4.52 1.33
C VAL A 175 -6.79 5.13 1.56
N PHE A 176 -6.62 5.86 2.67
CA PHE A 176 -5.28 6.17 3.16
C PHE A 176 -4.52 4.88 3.48
N GLU A 177 -3.22 4.94 3.35
CA GLU A 177 -2.36 3.79 3.57
C GLU A 177 -1.36 4.05 4.68
N TRP A 178 -1.35 3.17 5.68
CA TRP A 178 -0.34 3.17 6.72
C TRP A 178 1.04 2.96 6.14
N CYS A 179 1.99 3.79 6.57
CA CYS A 179 3.43 3.58 6.39
C CYS A 179 4.10 3.10 7.68
N SER A 180 5.33 2.61 7.56
CA SER A 180 6.12 2.16 8.72
C SER A 180 6.59 3.30 9.62
N ASP A 181 6.71 4.48 9.06
CA ASP A 181 7.37 5.63 9.67
C ASP A 181 6.53 6.29 10.76
N TRP A 182 7.21 6.73 11.82
CA TRP A 182 6.64 7.72 12.72
C TRP A 182 6.53 9.06 12.01
N TYR A 183 5.45 9.78 12.27
CA TYR A 183 5.23 11.10 11.69
C TYR A 183 5.89 12.20 12.52
N SER A 184 6.60 13.09 11.85
CA SER A 184 7.02 14.39 12.37
C SER A 184 6.84 15.45 11.27
N PRO A 185 6.23 16.61 11.56
CA PRO A 185 6.00 17.65 10.56
C PRO A 185 7.28 18.35 10.11
N THR A 186 8.39 18.15 10.82
CA THR A 186 9.68 18.78 10.51
C THR A 186 10.74 17.78 10.06
N TRP A 187 10.37 16.48 9.94
CA TRP A 187 11.34 15.41 9.66
C TRP A 187 12.13 15.61 8.38
N TYR A 188 11.53 16.13 7.33
CA TYR A 188 12.18 16.33 6.03
C TYR A 188 13.43 17.25 6.11
N GLN A 189 13.55 18.06 7.14
CA GLN A 189 14.76 18.86 7.40
C GLN A 189 15.96 18.03 7.89
N PHE A 190 15.70 16.83 8.40
CA PHE A 190 16.68 15.95 9.05
C PHE A 190 16.75 14.55 8.44
N SER A 191 15.92 14.32 7.39
CA SER A 191 15.79 13.01 6.75
C SER A 191 17.15 12.52 6.26
N GLU A 192 17.45 11.27 6.53
CA GLU A 192 18.58 10.59 5.92
C GLU A 192 18.40 10.58 4.40
N LYS A 193 19.53 10.60 3.70
CA LYS A 193 19.53 10.58 2.25
C LYS A 193 19.24 9.19 1.67
N GLU A 194 19.73 8.15 2.33
CA GLU A 194 19.66 6.76 1.85
C GLU A 194 18.65 5.96 2.66
N ASN A 195 17.65 5.39 1.99
CA ASN A 195 16.61 4.53 2.56
C ASN A 195 16.02 5.06 3.88
N PRO A 196 15.54 6.33 3.94
CA PRO A 196 15.05 6.94 5.18
C PRO A 196 13.84 6.15 5.73
N ARG A 197 13.76 6.09 7.06
CA ARG A 197 12.72 5.33 7.80
C ARG A 197 11.91 6.19 8.77
N GLY A 198 12.03 7.51 8.66
CA GLY A 198 11.38 8.43 9.57
C GLY A 198 12.06 8.51 10.94
N PRO A 199 11.50 9.27 11.90
CA PRO A 199 12.01 9.34 13.24
C PRO A 199 12.03 7.98 13.96
N TYR A 200 12.93 7.80 14.91
CA TYR A 200 13.02 6.57 15.72
C TYR A 200 11.80 6.37 16.63
N GLU A 201 11.17 7.47 17.06
CA GLU A 201 10.00 7.45 17.94
C GLU A 201 9.00 8.55 17.54
N GLY A 202 7.76 8.41 17.97
CA GLY A 202 6.69 9.39 17.69
C GLY A 202 5.37 8.99 18.33
N THR A 203 4.37 9.85 18.15
CA THR A 203 3.00 9.62 18.67
C THR A 203 2.07 9.14 17.57
N PHE A 204 2.32 9.55 16.32
CA PHE A 204 1.49 9.27 15.16
C PHE A 204 2.29 8.54 14.09
N ARG A 205 1.64 7.66 13.34
CA ARG A 205 2.21 7.02 12.15
C ARG A 205 1.82 7.77 10.90
N VAL A 206 2.69 7.74 9.89
CA VAL A 206 2.42 8.34 8.59
C VAL A 206 1.30 7.58 7.87
N MET A 207 0.42 8.34 7.24
CA MET A 207 -0.59 7.87 6.29
C MET A 207 -0.44 8.63 4.97
N ARG A 208 -0.64 7.95 3.84
CA ARG A 208 -0.44 8.51 2.50
C ARG A 208 -1.61 8.19 1.57
N GLY A 209 -1.74 8.96 0.48
CA GLY A 209 -2.62 8.68 -0.65
C GLY A 209 -3.97 9.40 -0.64
N GLY A 210 -4.46 9.79 0.51
CA GLY A 210 -5.83 10.28 0.66
C GLY A 210 -6.86 9.14 0.62
N SER A 211 -8.15 9.47 0.61
CA SER A 211 -9.19 8.43 0.64
C SER A 211 -10.46 8.86 -0.10
N TRP A 212 -11.43 7.95 -0.17
CA TRP A 212 -12.77 8.13 -0.73
C TRP A 212 -13.52 9.35 -0.15
N PHE A 213 -13.12 9.81 1.02
CA PHE A 213 -13.78 10.90 1.76
C PHE A 213 -13.07 12.25 1.60
N HIS A 214 -11.86 12.30 1.02
CA HIS A 214 -11.04 13.50 0.97
C HIS A 214 -11.18 14.25 -0.35
N ASP A 215 -11.00 15.57 -0.27
CA ASP A 215 -10.95 16.45 -1.42
C ASP A 215 -9.59 16.39 -2.16
N ASN A 216 -9.48 17.17 -3.22
CA ASN A 216 -8.30 17.16 -4.09
C ASN A 216 -7.01 17.63 -3.41
N THR A 217 -7.07 18.29 -2.26
CA THR A 217 -5.88 18.87 -1.60
C THR A 217 -5.05 17.81 -0.89
N GLY A 218 -5.71 16.86 -0.22
CA GLY A 218 -5.07 15.74 0.48
C GLY A 218 -4.66 14.57 -0.41
N LEU A 219 -4.96 14.62 -1.71
CA LEU A 219 -4.80 13.50 -2.65
C LEU A 219 -3.54 13.59 -3.52
N ARG A 220 -2.73 14.66 -3.38
CA ARG A 220 -1.46 14.79 -4.11
C ARG A 220 -0.46 13.71 -3.68
N VAL A 221 0.36 13.23 -4.61
CA VAL A 221 1.39 12.22 -4.30
C VAL A 221 2.37 12.65 -3.22
N THR A 222 2.49 13.96 -2.96
CA THR A 222 3.36 14.54 -1.93
C THR A 222 2.62 14.86 -0.62
N ALA A 223 1.28 14.81 -0.61
CA ALA A 223 0.50 15.11 0.58
C ALA A 223 0.78 14.08 1.68
N ARG A 224 0.99 14.60 2.89
CA ARG A 224 1.27 13.80 4.09
C ARG A 224 0.08 13.89 5.03
N GLU A 225 -0.17 12.82 5.75
CA GLU A 225 -1.15 12.78 6.83
C GLU A 225 -0.62 11.88 7.94
N SER A 226 -1.22 11.97 9.12
CA SER A 226 -0.83 11.18 10.26
C SER A 226 -2.02 10.66 11.05
N GLY A 227 -1.88 9.49 11.64
CA GLY A 227 -2.91 8.88 12.45
C GLY A 227 -2.37 8.27 13.73
N ASN A 228 -3.21 8.28 14.78
CA ASN A 228 -2.90 7.55 16.00
C ASN A 228 -2.86 6.05 15.68
N PRO A 229 -1.74 5.35 15.94
CA PRO A 229 -1.57 3.94 15.58
C PRO A 229 -2.57 2.98 16.24
N ALA A 230 -3.24 3.38 17.31
CA ALA A 230 -4.25 2.59 17.99
C ALA A 230 -5.67 2.80 17.45
N PHE A 231 -5.91 3.83 16.62
CA PHE A 231 -7.25 4.16 16.14
C PHE A 231 -7.56 3.44 14.83
N ARG A 232 -8.84 3.14 14.64
CA ARG A 232 -9.39 2.45 13.47
C ARG A 232 -10.28 3.41 12.69
N TYR A 233 -9.73 3.92 11.60
CA TYR A 233 -10.42 4.86 10.73
C TYR A 233 -11.12 4.11 9.58
N GLY A 234 -12.38 4.46 9.26
CA GLY A 234 -13.13 3.84 8.15
C GLY A 234 -12.67 4.25 6.75
N TYR A 235 -11.55 4.96 6.69
CA TYR A 235 -10.94 5.45 5.46
C TYR A 235 -9.42 5.15 5.40
N VAL A 236 -8.92 4.26 6.25
CA VAL A 236 -7.50 3.88 6.32
C VAL A 236 -7.35 2.37 6.20
N GLY A 237 -6.56 1.96 5.23
CA GLY A 237 -6.09 0.61 4.98
C GLY A 237 -4.56 0.59 4.87
N PHE A 238 -4.03 -0.25 3.99
CA PHE A 238 -2.58 -0.36 3.76
C PHE A 238 -2.26 -1.16 2.50
N ARG A 239 -1.04 -1.03 2.03
CA ARG A 239 -0.41 -1.95 1.07
C ARG A 239 0.88 -2.51 1.62
N LEU A 240 1.37 -3.59 1.02
CA LEU A 240 2.59 -4.27 1.44
C LEU A 240 3.80 -3.77 0.66
N CYS A 241 4.95 -3.98 1.27
CA CYS A 241 6.25 -3.83 0.66
C CYS A 241 7.16 -5.01 1.05
N ARG A 242 8.23 -5.25 0.31
CA ARG A 242 9.35 -6.10 0.74
C ARG A 242 10.62 -5.70 -0.01
N SER A 243 11.77 -5.94 0.60
CA SER A 243 13.07 -5.71 -0.04
C SER A 243 13.27 -6.62 -1.25
N ALA A 244 13.96 -6.14 -2.28
CA ALA A 244 14.33 -6.96 -3.43
C ALA A 244 15.63 -7.74 -3.20
N LYS A 245 16.48 -7.30 -2.26
CA LYS A 245 17.66 -8.06 -1.85
C LYS A 245 17.21 -9.26 -1.02
N HIS A 246 17.68 -10.45 -1.36
CA HIS A 246 17.50 -11.64 -0.53
C HIS A 246 18.26 -11.40 0.78
N GLU A 247 17.55 -11.49 1.90
CA GLU A 247 18.14 -11.68 3.21
C GLU A 247 18.74 -13.07 3.33
#